data_eb35cc730d176021ac821879e073255c
#
_entry.id   eb35cc730d176021ac821879e073255c
#
_cell.length_a   1.000
_cell.length_b   1.000
_cell.length_c   1.000
_cell.angle_alpha   90.00
_cell.angle_beta   90.00
_cell.angle_gamma   90.00
#
_symmetry.space_group_name_H-M   'P 1'
#
loop_
_entity.id
_entity.type
_entity.pdbx_description
1 polymer ?
#
loop_
_entity_poly.entity_id
_entity_poly.type
_entity_poly.pdbx_seq_one_letter_code
_entity_poly.pdbx_strand_id
1 'polypeptide(L)'
;AVSWTEGHEPLLLVQDRLQQHDQVLAVHVGEPIVTMSAPENGFTDEDGSEVETFSIAIPEYAPGEEPGTTRVLEEHSNDCWLDLIAGTPAYTPDGGLVCAMNDMDADTNRLTVDGTPFTPKGLQVREVLDVTDDDVLCVVQRTPELLPAADLPFLWQSNADDHDARSFDVVSIRYDGDWEPLTYVPGQWTMSRAGDGCVVTGRGMDDARSQMQHCMNVRTTDGDGVDAADMMSMVVSPIENHAETPGFMPNVRFVRLGERALYAAVILPSADSAYAHADQLPVLMKPYGGPGFQQVVESQSFYWDAQWWADQGYIVVTADGRGTTGRGPKWDRAIYENMKAVTLEDQVDAVHALPDAIASLAAETGVSMPKPDLDKVAYGGFLSALAVLDAPDAFAAACAGAPPTDWTLYDTHYTERYLGLDPATYERNSIVADAPKLSRPLMLIHGFADDNVTIANSLRLSQALMAAGRKHTFLPLNGITHMTNDETVARNLLLLQRDFLADALA
;
A
#
# COMPACT_ATOMS: atom_id res chain seq x y z
N ALA A 1 -2.91 3.20 17.35
CA ALA A 1 -2.04 4.35 17.03
C ALA A 1 -1.95 5.29 18.22
N VAL A 2 -0.93 6.12 18.27
CA VAL A 2 -0.75 7.19 19.26
C VAL A 2 -0.46 8.47 18.48
N SER A 3 -1.13 9.56 18.82
CA SER A 3 -0.84 10.88 18.23
C SER A 3 -0.72 11.97 19.30
N TRP A 4 0.01 13.02 18.95
CA TRP A 4 0.33 14.15 19.83
C TRP A 4 0.12 15.44 19.05
N THR A 5 -0.69 16.32 19.60
CA THR A 5 -0.84 17.69 19.10
C THR A 5 -0.48 18.63 20.25
N GLU A 6 0.35 19.64 20.00
CA GLU A 6 0.79 20.60 21.01
C GLU A 6 -0.43 21.29 21.64
N GLY A 7 -0.47 21.36 22.95
CA GLY A 7 -1.58 21.97 23.73
C GLY A 7 -2.75 21.05 24.00
N HIS A 8 -2.77 19.82 23.47
CA HIS A 8 -3.87 18.86 23.65
C HIS A 8 -3.43 17.57 24.36
N GLU A 9 -4.41 16.83 24.89
CA GLU A 9 -4.17 15.51 25.45
C GLU A 9 -3.73 14.53 24.34
N PRO A 10 -2.79 13.60 24.63
CA PRO A 10 -2.46 12.54 23.67
C PRO A 10 -3.69 11.71 23.29
N LEU A 11 -3.75 11.30 22.04
CA LEU A 11 -4.78 10.40 21.53
C LEU A 11 -4.25 8.98 21.39
N LEU A 12 -5.10 8.01 21.75
CA LEU A 12 -4.90 6.60 21.48
C LEU A 12 -6.02 6.10 20.58
N LEU A 13 -5.67 5.44 19.48
CA LEU A 13 -6.61 4.61 18.71
C LEU A 13 -6.40 3.15 19.09
N VAL A 14 -7.43 2.52 19.62
CA VAL A 14 -7.44 1.13 20.07
C VAL A 14 -8.46 0.36 19.23
N GLN A 15 -8.01 -0.73 18.60
CA GLN A 15 -8.89 -1.64 17.87
C GLN A 15 -9.08 -2.94 18.63
N ASP A 16 -10.24 -3.59 18.47
CA ASP A 16 -10.46 -4.95 18.91
C ASP A 16 -9.63 -5.96 18.07
N ARG A 17 -9.62 -7.22 18.50
CA ARG A 17 -8.82 -8.27 17.86
C ARG A 17 -9.18 -8.49 16.40
N LEU A 18 -10.46 -8.38 16.02
CA LEU A 18 -10.96 -8.52 14.65
C LEU A 18 -10.84 -7.24 13.84
N GLN A 19 -10.44 -6.13 14.48
CA GLN A 19 -10.35 -4.80 13.87
C GLN A 19 -11.70 -4.31 13.32
N GLN A 20 -12.79 -4.83 13.87
CA GLN A 20 -14.18 -4.47 13.53
C GLN A 20 -14.70 -3.30 14.36
N HIS A 21 -14.09 -3.06 15.51
CA HIS A 21 -14.43 -1.96 16.41
C HIS A 21 -13.17 -1.22 16.82
N ASP A 22 -13.24 0.09 16.82
CA ASP A 22 -12.20 0.93 17.41
C ASP A 22 -12.75 2.02 18.31
N GLN A 23 -11.88 2.54 19.16
CA GLN A 23 -12.14 3.67 20.05
C GLN A 23 -11.00 4.67 19.93
N VAL A 24 -11.35 5.92 19.79
CA VAL A 24 -10.44 7.06 19.93
C VAL A 24 -10.52 7.55 21.38
N LEU A 25 -9.41 7.50 22.07
CA LEU A 25 -9.30 7.84 23.49
C LEU A 25 -8.41 9.05 23.67
N ALA A 26 -8.85 10.04 24.46
CA ALA A 26 -7.95 11.04 25.03
C ALA A 26 -7.33 10.49 26.32
N VAL A 27 -6.03 10.74 26.51
CA VAL A 27 -5.28 10.31 27.69
C VAL A 27 -4.97 11.51 28.57
N HIS A 28 -5.49 11.55 29.77
CA HIS A 28 -5.14 12.59 30.72
C HIS A 28 -3.68 12.43 31.20
N VAL A 29 -2.83 13.40 30.90
CA VAL A 29 -1.40 13.34 31.26
C VAL A 29 -1.07 13.99 32.60
N GLY A 30 -2.01 14.75 33.20
CA GLY A 30 -1.79 15.48 34.43
C GLY A 30 -0.71 16.57 34.32
N GLU A 31 -0.61 17.42 35.31
CA GLU A 31 0.54 18.30 35.41
C GLU A 31 1.79 17.51 35.87
N PRO A 32 3.01 17.83 35.38
CA PRO A 32 4.22 17.17 35.85
C PRO A 32 4.42 17.37 37.34
N ILE A 33 4.43 16.27 38.11
CA ILE A 33 4.43 16.20 39.55
C ILE A 33 5.83 16.41 40.12
N VAL A 34 6.60 17.35 39.65
CA VAL A 34 7.88 17.66 40.28
C VAL A 34 7.91 19.13 40.72
N THR A 35 7.27 19.46 41.81
CA THR A 35 7.70 20.61 42.58
C THR A 35 8.92 20.20 43.38
N MET A 36 10.09 20.48 42.88
CA MET A 36 11.32 20.42 43.67
C MET A 36 11.30 21.62 44.62
N SER A 37 10.92 21.43 45.88
CA SER A 37 11.16 22.41 46.92
C SER A 37 12.48 22.07 47.61
N ALA A 38 13.40 23.02 47.64
CA ALA A 38 14.57 22.89 48.49
C ALA A 38 14.10 22.75 49.95
N PRO A 39 14.64 21.82 50.73
CA PRO A 39 14.26 21.66 52.12
C PRO A 39 14.60 22.91 52.93
N GLU A 40 13.67 23.33 53.76
CA GLU A 40 13.90 24.44 54.69
C GLU A 40 14.98 24.14 55.77
N ASN A 41 15.37 22.84 55.88
CA ASN A 41 16.45 22.41 56.78
C ASN A 41 17.32 21.35 56.07
N GLY A 42 18.56 21.70 55.74
CA GLY A 42 19.55 20.76 55.21
C GLY A 42 19.83 19.63 56.22
N PHE A 43 19.81 18.37 55.70
CA PHE A 43 20.41 17.24 56.42
C PHE A 43 21.89 17.19 56.15
N THR A 44 22.70 17.02 57.17
CA THR A 44 24.11 16.67 57.00
C THR A 44 24.22 15.14 57.17
N ASP A 45 24.97 14.49 56.24
CA ASP A 45 25.34 13.08 56.37
C ASP A 45 26.37 12.87 57.52
N GLU A 46 26.73 11.60 57.78
CA GLU A 46 27.68 11.26 58.86
C GLU A 46 29.05 11.87 58.66
N ASP A 47 29.40 12.34 57.46
CA ASP A 47 30.67 12.98 57.09
C ASP A 47 30.57 14.53 57.21
N GLY A 48 29.41 15.09 57.55
CA GLY A 48 29.22 16.53 57.67
C GLY A 48 28.93 17.25 56.35
N SER A 49 28.69 16.54 55.28
CA SER A 49 28.28 17.10 53.99
C SER A 49 26.78 17.42 53.96
N GLU A 50 26.39 18.57 53.41
CA GLU A 50 24.99 18.91 53.22
C GLU A 50 24.40 17.98 52.15
N VAL A 51 23.36 17.21 52.52
CA VAL A 51 22.57 16.37 51.61
C VAL A 51 21.34 17.12 51.18
N GLU A 52 21.21 17.43 49.91
CA GLU A 52 19.98 17.96 49.34
C GLU A 52 18.90 16.85 49.33
N THR A 53 17.90 16.99 50.19
CA THR A 53 16.73 16.10 50.15
C THR A 53 15.62 16.76 49.35
N PHE A 54 15.08 16.00 48.39
CA PHE A 54 13.94 16.44 47.61
C PHE A 54 12.67 15.77 48.17
N SER A 55 11.64 16.55 48.44
CA SER A 55 10.32 16.00 48.71
C SER A 55 9.52 15.96 47.43
N ILE A 56 9.03 14.77 47.07
CA ILE A 56 8.07 14.59 45.98
C ILE A 56 6.68 14.72 46.57
N ALA A 57 5.95 15.78 46.24
CA ALA A 57 4.54 15.85 46.54
C ALA A 57 3.79 15.04 45.47
N ILE A 58 3.07 13.98 45.90
CA ILE A 58 2.12 13.27 45.06
C ILE A 58 0.79 14.04 45.15
N PRO A 59 0.29 14.67 44.09
CA PRO A 59 -1.00 15.36 44.15
C PRO A 59 -2.14 14.38 44.37
N GLU A 60 -3.16 14.81 45.11
CA GLU A 60 -4.44 14.11 45.19
C GLU A 60 -5.25 14.54 43.93
N TYR A 61 -5.63 13.59 43.11
CA TYR A 61 -6.48 13.82 41.95
C TYR A 61 -7.94 13.54 42.27
N ALA A 62 -8.86 14.28 41.67
CA ALA A 62 -10.26 13.89 41.67
C ALA A 62 -10.46 12.59 40.88
N PRO A 63 -11.47 11.76 41.18
CA PRO A 63 -11.73 10.54 40.41
C PRO A 63 -11.92 10.82 38.93
N GLY A 64 -11.08 10.22 38.06
CA GLY A 64 -11.06 10.42 36.60
C GLY A 64 -10.11 11.51 36.13
N GLU A 65 -9.40 12.19 37.04
CA GLU A 65 -8.35 13.18 36.70
C GLU A 65 -6.94 12.65 37.01
N GLU A 66 -6.81 11.37 37.38
CA GLU A 66 -5.51 10.76 37.61
C GLU A 66 -4.76 10.64 36.26
N PRO A 67 -3.43 10.92 36.22
CA PRO A 67 -2.62 10.72 35.04
C PRO A 67 -2.75 9.30 34.50
N GLY A 68 -2.95 9.19 33.19
CA GLY A 68 -3.16 7.91 32.52
C GLY A 68 -4.62 7.45 32.45
N THR A 69 -5.57 8.19 33.05
CA THR A 69 -7.00 7.92 32.80
C THR A 69 -7.35 8.24 31.36
N THR A 70 -8.28 7.47 30.78
CA THR A 70 -8.70 7.62 29.40
C THR A 70 -10.18 8.02 29.33
N ARG A 71 -10.50 8.83 28.33
CA ARG A 71 -11.87 9.23 27.99
C ARG A 71 -12.14 8.90 26.52
N VAL A 72 -13.20 8.14 26.25
CA VAL A 72 -13.63 7.83 24.87
C VAL A 72 -14.16 9.11 24.23
N LEU A 73 -13.63 9.42 23.04
CA LEU A 73 -14.05 10.55 22.20
C LEU A 73 -14.97 10.11 21.08
N GLU A 74 -14.57 9.09 20.33
CA GLU A 74 -15.33 8.49 19.23
C GLU A 74 -15.20 6.96 19.26
N GLU A 75 -16.20 6.28 18.67
CA GLU A 75 -16.22 4.83 18.46
C GLU A 75 -16.69 4.55 17.04
N HIS A 76 -16.00 3.63 16.37
CA HIS A 76 -16.35 3.21 15.01
C HIS A 76 -16.54 1.71 14.95
N SER A 77 -17.34 1.25 13.96
CA SER A 77 -17.58 -0.17 13.73
C SER A 77 -17.78 -0.48 12.24
N ASN A 78 -17.39 -1.70 11.86
CA ASN A 78 -17.62 -2.24 10.53
C ASN A 78 -17.80 -3.76 10.63
N ASP A 79 -18.65 -4.35 9.79
CA ASP A 79 -18.93 -5.79 9.81
C ASP A 79 -17.73 -6.66 9.34
N CYS A 80 -16.79 -6.08 8.59
CA CYS A 80 -15.58 -6.76 8.14
C CYS A 80 -14.36 -6.30 8.95
N TRP A 81 -13.89 -5.10 8.70
CA TRP A 81 -12.79 -4.45 9.43
C TRP A 81 -12.82 -2.94 9.20
N LEU A 82 -12.11 -2.20 10.04
CA LEU A 82 -11.85 -0.77 9.89
C LEU A 82 -10.44 -0.56 9.34
N ASP A 83 -10.32 0.12 8.20
CA ASP A 83 -9.04 0.57 7.68
C ASP A 83 -8.59 1.82 8.43
N LEU A 84 -7.33 1.79 8.86
CA LEU A 84 -6.69 2.94 9.46
C LEU A 84 -6.14 3.85 8.36
N ILE A 85 -6.30 5.17 8.55
CA ILE A 85 -5.63 6.18 7.73
C ILE A 85 -4.45 6.71 8.54
N ALA A 86 -3.23 6.56 8.01
CA ALA A 86 -2.04 7.06 8.68
C ALA A 86 -2.17 8.57 8.97
N GLY A 87 -1.67 9.02 10.12
CA GLY A 87 -1.82 10.41 10.57
C GLY A 87 -3.14 10.71 11.29
N THR A 88 -4.02 9.70 11.47
CA THR A 88 -5.24 9.81 12.29
C THR A 88 -5.22 8.86 13.49
N PRO A 89 -5.96 9.16 14.59
CA PRO A 89 -6.65 10.42 14.88
C PRO A 89 -5.66 11.57 15.15
N ALA A 90 -6.09 12.81 14.95
CA ALA A 90 -5.32 13.99 15.28
C ALA A 90 -6.23 15.12 15.77
N TYR A 91 -5.72 16.01 16.60
CA TYR A 91 -6.39 17.28 16.88
C TYR A 91 -5.96 18.35 15.87
N THR A 92 -6.89 19.23 15.51
CA THR A 92 -6.52 20.54 14.98
C THR A 92 -5.88 21.38 16.10
N PRO A 93 -5.08 22.42 15.81
CA PRO A 93 -4.51 23.29 16.85
C PRO A 93 -5.56 23.92 17.77
N ASP A 94 -6.77 24.21 17.30
CA ASP A 94 -7.88 24.77 18.09
C ASP A 94 -8.77 23.69 18.75
N GLY A 95 -8.49 22.39 18.58
CA GLY A 95 -9.06 21.27 19.33
C GLY A 95 -10.14 20.46 18.60
N GLY A 96 -10.40 20.69 17.33
CA GLY A 96 -11.25 19.80 16.51
C GLY A 96 -10.64 18.41 16.38
N LEU A 97 -11.43 17.34 16.49
CA LEU A 97 -10.96 15.96 16.39
C LEU A 97 -11.10 15.44 14.95
N VAL A 98 -9.98 15.19 14.29
CA VAL A 98 -9.90 14.59 12.94
C VAL A 98 -9.75 13.08 13.04
N CYS A 99 -10.71 12.32 12.48
CA CYS A 99 -10.72 10.87 12.47
C CYS A 99 -10.87 10.28 11.07
N ALA A 100 -10.41 9.03 10.90
CA ALA A 100 -10.65 8.23 9.70
C ALA A 100 -12.10 7.73 9.66
N MET A 101 -12.70 7.72 8.47
CA MET A 101 -14.02 7.17 8.21
C MET A 101 -13.98 6.27 6.98
N ASN A 102 -14.31 4.99 7.14
CA ASN A 102 -14.57 4.10 6.00
C ASN A 102 -16.04 4.25 5.58
N ASP A 103 -16.32 5.21 4.70
CA ASP A 103 -17.68 5.50 4.20
C ASP A 103 -18.14 4.40 3.24
N MET A 104 -18.81 3.37 3.78
CA MET A 104 -19.30 2.24 3.00
C MET A 104 -20.42 2.64 2.02
N ASP A 105 -21.18 3.69 2.32
CA ASP A 105 -22.25 4.17 1.42
C ASP A 105 -21.68 4.87 0.18
N ALA A 106 -20.71 5.77 0.41
CA ALA A 106 -20.01 6.48 -0.66
C ALA A 106 -18.90 5.65 -1.32
N ASP A 107 -18.55 4.49 -0.76
CA ASP A 107 -17.40 3.68 -1.18
C ASP A 107 -16.08 4.45 -1.20
N THR A 108 -15.85 5.21 -0.13
CA THR A 108 -14.71 6.14 -0.04
C THR A 108 -14.12 6.14 1.35
N ASN A 109 -12.80 6.04 1.46
CA ASN A 109 -12.07 6.30 2.69
C ASN A 109 -11.94 7.82 2.88
N ARG A 110 -12.59 8.35 3.91
CA ARG A 110 -12.79 9.78 4.16
C ARG A 110 -12.25 10.19 5.53
N LEU A 111 -12.24 11.49 5.78
CA LEU A 111 -12.00 12.07 7.10
C LEU A 111 -13.26 12.75 7.63
N THR A 112 -13.38 12.74 8.96
CA THR A 112 -14.35 13.51 9.73
C THR A 112 -13.62 14.53 10.59
N VAL A 113 -14.28 15.64 10.89
CA VAL A 113 -13.93 16.54 11.98
C VAL A 113 -15.11 16.59 12.94
N ASP A 114 -14.87 16.27 14.23
CA ASP A 114 -15.92 16.13 15.25
C ASP A 114 -17.11 15.27 14.78
N GLY A 115 -16.80 14.11 14.15
CA GLY A 115 -17.77 13.17 13.61
C GLY A 115 -18.45 13.59 12.30
N THR A 116 -18.16 14.79 11.76
CA THR A 116 -18.78 15.29 10.52
C THR A 116 -17.84 15.05 9.33
N PRO A 117 -18.26 14.27 8.29
CA PRO A 117 -17.42 14.04 7.10
C PRO A 117 -17.24 15.32 6.28
N PHE A 118 -16.00 15.71 6.00
CA PHE A 118 -15.69 16.91 5.22
C PHE A 118 -14.96 16.64 3.90
N THR A 119 -14.20 15.54 3.79
CA THR A 119 -13.46 15.24 2.55
C THR A 119 -14.40 14.86 1.40
N PRO A 120 -14.08 15.23 0.14
CA PRO A 120 -14.92 14.93 -1.02
C PRO A 120 -15.12 13.42 -1.24
N LYS A 121 -16.31 13.05 -1.70
CA LYS A 121 -16.54 11.71 -2.23
C LYS A 121 -15.72 11.51 -3.50
N GLY A 122 -15.07 10.34 -3.63
CA GLY A 122 -14.22 10.05 -4.78
C GLY A 122 -12.76 10.49 -4.64
N LEU A 123 -12.37 11.07 -3.49
CA LEU A 123 -10.99 11.16 -3.05
C LEU A 123 -10.78 10.16 -1.91
N GLN A 124 -10.17 9.01 -2.23
CA GLN A 124 -9.77 8.00 -1.25
C GLN A 124 -8.60 8.53 -0.45
N VAL A 125 -8.80 8.94 0.80
CA VAL A 125 -7.70 9.40 1.67
C VAL A 125 -6.87 8.21 2.09
N ARG A 126 -5.56 8.26 1.85
CA ARG A 126 -4.60 7.22 2.23
C ARG A 126 -3.81 7.57 3.46
N GLU A 127 -3.43 8.84 3.57
CA GLU A 127 -2.58 9.34 4.63
C GLU A 127 -2.89 10.82 4.88
N VAL A 128 -2.88 11.20 6.15
CA VAL A 128 -2.88 12.58 6.61
C VAL A 128 -1.44 12.96 6.92
N LEU A 129 -0.93 13.97 6.22
CA LEU A 129 0.45 14.44 6.34
C LEU A 129 0.60 15.57 7.36
N ASP A 130 -0.44 16.42 7.47
CA ASP A 130 -0.47 17.55 8.39
C ASP A 130 -1.91 18.02 8.64
N VAL A 131 -2.16 18.58 9.82
CA VAL A 131 -3.47 19.11 10.25
C VAL A 131 -3.28 20.51 10.79
N THR A 132 -4.03 21.47 10.25
CA THR A 132 -4.06 22.87 10.72
C THR A 132 -5.49 23.26 11.11
N ASP A 133 -5.69 24.51 11.53
CA ASP A 133 -7.05 25.04 11.80
C ASP A 133 -7.84 25.32 10.52
N ASP A 134 -7.17 25.46 9.38
CA ASP A 134 -7.79 25.81 8.10
C ASP A 134 -8.01 24.59 7.19
N ASP A 135 -7.06 23.63 7.19
CA ASP A 135 -7.00 22.51 6.23
C ASP A 135 -6.32 21.25 6.78
N VAL A 136 -6.51 20.17 6.05
CA VAL A 136 -5.78 18.91 6.23
C VAL A 136 -5.02 18.60 4.95
N LEU A 137 -3.71 18.39 5.09
CA LEU A 137 -2.83 17.95 4.00
C LEU A 137 -2.89 16.43 3.87
N CYS A 138 -3.30 15.91 2.72
CA CYS A 138 -3.55 14.48 2.51
C CYS A 138 -2.83 13.93 1.29
N VAL A 139 -2.48 12.64 1.34
CA VAL A 139 -2.27 11.82 0.15
C VAL A 139 -3.60 11.16 -0.20
N VAL A 140 -4.01 11.30 -1.46
CA VAL A 140 -5.29 10.77 -1.96
C VAL A 140 -5.12 9.99 -3.25
N GLN A 141 -6.11 9.14 -3.55
CA GLN A 141 -6.31 8.51 -4.84
C GLN A 141 -7.73 8.83 -5.33
N ARG A 142 -7.86 9.20 -6.60
CA ARG A 142 -9.17 9.54 -7.16
C ARG A 142 -9.93 8.30 -7.63
N THR A 143 -11.23 8.27 -7.36
CA THR A 143 -12.19 7.33 -7.96
C THR A 143 -12.95 8.06 -9.07
N PRO A 144 -12.62 7.83 -10.36
CA PRO A 144 -13.20 8.60 -11.48
C PRO A 144 -14.72 8.56 -11.58
N GLU A 145 -15.33 7.45 -11.15
CA GLU A 145 -16.77 7.25 -11.16
C GLU A 145 -17.52 8.14 -10.15
N LEU A 146 -16.84 8.52 -9.08
CA LEU A 146 -17.39 9.38 -8.01
C LEU A 146 -16.96 10.84 -8.14
N LEU A 147 -15.82 11.09 -8.78
CA LEU A 147 -15.29 12.42 -9.05
C LEU A 147 -14.85 12.48 -10.52
N PRO A 148 -15.78 12.79 -11.45
CA PRO A 148 -15.50 12.76 -12.89
C PRO A 148 -14.57 13.91 -13.33
N ALA A 149 -13.95 13.75 -14.50
CA ALA A 149 -12.97 14.71 -15.03
C ALA A 149 -13.50 16.15 -15.16
N ALA A 150 -14.80 16.32 -15.38
CA ALA A 150 -15.43 17.64 -15.49
C ALA A 150 -15.43 18.43 -14.17
N ASP A 151 -15.37 17.74 -13.04
CA ASP A 151 -15.43 18.32 -11.69
C ASP A 151 -14.04 18.52 -11.08
N LEU A 152 -12.98 18.19 -11.84
CA LEU A 152 -11.60 18.32 -11.39
C LEU A 152 -11.11 19.77 -11.48
N PRO A 153 -10.16 20.17 -10.61
CA PRO A 153 -9.42 21.40 -10.77
C PRO A 153 -8.73 21.48 -12.14
N PHE A 154 -8.63 22.69 -12.68
CA PHE A 154 -8.09 22.93 -14.03
C PHE A 154 -6.74 22.24 -14.29
N LEU A 155 -5.88 22.19 -13.28
CA LEU A 155 -4.53 21.61 -13.40
C LEU A 155 -4.55 20.08 -13.59
N TRP A 156 -5.59 19.38 -13.15
CA TRP A 156 -5.76 17.93 -13.37
C TRP A 156 -6.59 17.59 -14.62
N GLN A 157 -7.30 18.57 -15.20
CA GLN A 157 -8.18 18.26 -16.33
C GLN A 157 -7.45 17.80 -17.58
N SER A 158 -6.19 18.24 -17.79
CA SER A 158 -5.41 17.90 -18.99
C SER A 158 -4.92 16.45 -19.01
N ASN A 159 -4.79 15.80 -17.84
CA ASN A 159 -4.33 14.43 -17.63
C ASN A 159 -5.25 13.68 -16.65
N ALA A 160 -6.55 14.00 -16.70
CA ALA A 160 -7.54 13.47 -15.76
C ALA A 160 -7.61 11.93 -15.72
N ASP A 161 -7.34 11.27 -16.85
CA ASP A 161 -7.40 9.81 -16.95
C ASP A 161 -6.24 9.11 -16.21
N ASP A 162 -5.15 9.83 -15.93
CA ASP A 162 -4.00 9.31 -15.22
C ASP A 162 -4.03 9.67 -13.72
N HIS A 163 -4.79 10.70 -13.31
CA HIS A 163 -5.13 10.95 -11.91
C HIS A 163 -6.29 10.06 -11.48
N ASP A 164 -6.02 8.79 -11.27
CA ASP A 164 -6.98 7.80 -10.79
C ASP A 164 -6.38 6.97 -9.63
N ALA A 165 -6.88 5.77 -9.39
CA ALA A 165 -6.36 4.92 -8.32
C ALA A 165 -4.87 4.55 -8.49
N ARG A 166 -4.24 4.79 -9.64
CA ARG A 166 -2.79 4.55 -9.86
C ARG A 166 -1.92 5.70 -9.35
N SER A 167 -2.47 6.91 -9.23
CA SER A 167 -1.77 8.10 -8.76
C SER A 167 -2.01 8.34 -7.27
N PHE A 168 -0.96 8.65 -6.55
CA PHE A 168 -0.98 9.10 -5.16
C PHE A 168 -0.66 10.59 -5.17
N ASP A 169 -1.70 11.40 -5.08
CA ASP A 169 -1.60 12.83 -5.21
C ASP A 169 -1.68 13.52 -3.85
N VAL A 170 -0.93 14.61 -3.67
CA VAL A 170 -1.03 15.44 -2.48
C VAL A 170 -2.05 16.54 -2.72
N VAL A 171 -2.99 16.65 -1.81
CA VAL A 171 -4.04 17.68 -1.82
C VAL A 171 -4.14 18.37 -0.45
N SER A 172 -4.56 19.63 -0.45
CA SER A 172 -5.05 20.34 0.73
C SER A 172 -6.59 20.31 0.70
N ILE A 173 -7.21 19.89 1.81
CA ILE A 173 -8.67 19.80 1.94
C ILE A 173 -9.12 20.65 3.14
N ARG A 174 -9.97 21.61 2.91
CA ARG A 174 -10.54 22.48 3.94
C ARG A 174 -11.74 21.81 4.62
N TYR A 175 -12.07 22.25 5.81
CA TYR A 175 -13.17 21.67 6.60
C TYR A 175 -14.56 21.96 6.04
N ASP A 176 -14.71 22.89 5.09
CA ASP A 176 -15.93 23.12 4.31
C ASP A 176 -16.08 22.18 3.09
N GLY A 177 -15.08 21.38 2.81
CA GLY A 177 -15.04 20.41 1.70
C GLY A 177 -14.38 20.93 0.42
N ASP A 178 -13.97 22.20 0.38
CA ASP A 178 -13.16 22.73 -0.71
C ASP A 178 -11.77 22.09 -0.67
N TRP A 179 -11.18 21.85 -1.85
CA TRP A 179 -9.89 21.22 -1.95
C TRP A 179 -9.09 21.70 -3.16
N GLU A 180 -7.78 21.62 -3.06
CA GLU A 180 -6.87 21.94 -4.15
C GLU A 180 -5.73 20.90 -4.25
N PRO A 181 -5.33 20.53 -5.48
CA PRO A 181 -4.16 19.69 -5.67
C PRO A 181 -2.88 20.51 -5.47
N LEU A 182 -1.89 19.87 -4.82
CA LEU A 182 -0.55 20.39 -4.64
C LEU A 182 0.47 19.64 -5.51
N THR A 183 0.07 18.53 -6.13
CA THR A 183 0.80 17.79 -7.16
C THR A 183 0.00 17.76 -8.45
N TYR A 184 0.65 17.89 -9.60
CA TYR A 184 -0.02 18.13 -10.90
C TYR A 184 0.35 17.08 -11.96
N VAL A 185 1.33 16.26 -11.67
CA VAL A 185 1.77 15.16 -12.55
C VAL A 185 1.42 13.86 -11.84
N PRO A 186 0.74 12.91 -12.51
CA PRO A 186 0.46 11.61 -11.94
C PRO A 186 1.74 10.92 -11.44
N GLY A 187 1.68 10.33 -10.25
CA GLY A 187 2.85 9.73 -9.63
C GLY A 187 2.58 9.20 -8.24
N GLN A 188 3.63 8.83 -7.55
CA GLN A 188 3.60 8.56 -6.12
C GLN A 188 4.24 9.72 -5.38
N TRP A 189 3.41 10.58 -4.81
CA TRP A 189 3.82 11.81 -4.16
C TRP A 189 3.53 11.79 -2.67
N THR A 190 4.38 12.47 -1.93
CA THR A 190 4.19 12.81 -0.51
C THR A 190 4.73 14.22 -0.27
N MET A 191 4.35 14.83 0.84
CA MET A 191 4.78 16.17 1.21
C MET A 191 5.03 16.24 2.70
N SER A 192 5.99 17.09 3.08
CA SER A 192 6.20 17.52 4.46
C SER A 192 6.07 19.04 4.50
N ARG A 193 5.23 19.55 5.41
CA ARG A 193 4.97 20.99 5.59
C ARG A 193 5.46 21.44 6.96
N ALA A 194 6.12 22.60 7.03
CA ALA A 194 6.52 23.22 8.28
C ALA A 194 6.55 24.76 8.09
N GLY A 195 5.74 25.47 8.87
CA GLY A 195 5.57 26.92 8.70
C GLY A 195 5.11 27.27 7.29
N ASP A 196 5.79 28.24 6.65
CA ASP A 196 5.47 28.68 5.28
C ASP A 196 6.16 27.84 4.19
N GLY A 197 6.94 26.82 4.57
CA GLY A 197 7.69 25.97 3.64
C GLY A 197 7.15 24.54 3.55
N CYS A 198 7.35 23.92 2.40
CA CYS A 198 7.08 22.50 2.22
C CYS A 198 8.16 21.84 1.36
N VAL A 199 8.25 20.52 1.49
CA VAL A 199 9.07 19.67 0.63
C VAL A 199 8.18 18.61 0.02
N VAL A 200 8.05 18.63 -1.31
CA VAL A 200 7.36 17.59 -2.10
C VAL A 200 8.39 16.56 -2.51
N THR A 201 8.07 15.29 -2.33
CA THR A 201 8.91 14.16 -2.74
C THR A 201 8.07 13.15 -3.48
N GLY A 202 8.60 12.61 -4.59
CA GLY A 202 7.89 11.57 -5.33
C GLY A 202 8.50 11.29 -6.69
N ARG A 203 7.81 10.46 -7.46
CA ARG A 203 8.16 10.19 -8.86
C ARG A 203 6.94 9.74 -9.66
N GLY A 204 6.94 10.09 -10.95
CA GLY A 204 6.03 9.57 -11.95
C GLY A 204 6.67 8.49 -12.82
N MET A 205 6.03 8.23 -13.96
CA MET A 205 6.53 7.26 -14.94
C MET A 205 7.76 7.74 -15.70
N ASP A 206 7.95 9.05 -15.83
CA ASP A 206 9.08 9.65 -16.58
C ASP A 206 10.33 9.88 -15.69
N ASP A 207 10.22 9.65 -14.39
CA ASP A 207 11.26 9.97 -13.42
C ASP A 207 12.06 8.74 -13.01
N ALA A 208 13.28 8.60 -13.51
CA ALA A 208 14.19 7.53 -13.09
C ALA A 208 14.62 7.69 -11.62
N ARG A 209 14.70 8.93 -11.12
CA ARG A 209 14.99 9.25 -9.71
C ARG A 209 13.78 9.87 -9.05
N SER A 210 13.62 9.62 -7.77
CA SER A 210 12.65 10.38 -6.98
C SER A 210 12.99 11.85 -7.04
N GLN A 211 12.02 12.67 -7.42
CA GLN A 211 12.12 14.13 -7.35
C GLN A 211 11.96 14.58 -5.90
N MET A 212 12.65 15.63 -5.52
CA MET A 212 12.49 16.33 -4.26
C MET A 212 12.56 17.83 -4.52
N GLN A 213 11.53 18.54 -4.10
CA GLN A 213 11.38 19.96 -4.41
C GLN A 213 11.00 20.73 -3.15
N HIS A 214 11.75 21.76 -2.84
CA HIS A 214 11.39 22.74 -1.83
C HIS A 214 10.42 23.76 -2.44
N CYS A 215 9.26 23.92 -1.81
CA CYS A 215 8.23 24.85 -2.19
C CYS A 215 7.95 25.83 -1.04
N MET A 216 7.56 27.04 -1.35
CA MET A 216 7.07 28.01 -0.37
C MET A 216 5.63 28.37 -0.70
N ASN A 217 4.78 28.45 0.32
CA ASN A 217 3.46 29.00 0.21
C ASN A 217 3.58 30.53 0.06
N VAL A 218 3.24 31.05 -1.10
CA VAL A 218 3.20 32.51 -1.30
C VAL A 218 1.77 32.97 -1.07
N ARG A 219 1.52 33.60 0.08
CA ARG A 219 0.29 34.37 0.26
C ARG A 219 0.41 35.67 -0.53
N THR A 220 -0.31 35.83 -1.62
CA THR A 220 -0.45 37.13 -2.28
C THR A 220 -1.44 37.96 -1.48
N THR A 221 -0.95 38.89 -0.68
CA THR A 221 -1.80 39.97 -0.15
C THR A 221 -1.92 41.01 -1.24
N ASP A 222 -3.02 41.02 -1.98
CA ASP A 222 -3.40 42.18 -2.77
C ASP A 222 -3.70 43.34 -1.82
N GLY A 223 -3.17 44.52 -2.13
CA GLY A 223 -3.21 45.70 -1.26
C GLY A 223 -4.59 46.30 -0.98
N ASP A 224 -5.69 45.63 -1.31
CA ASP A 224 -7.06 46.05 -1.14
C ASP A 224 -7.91 45.16 -0.18
N GLY A 225 -7.25 44.35 0.67
CA GLY A 225 -7.93 43.69 1.79
C GLY A 225 -8.97 42.62 1.38
N VAL A 226 -8.83 42.02 0.22
CA VAL A 226 -9.59 40.84 -0.17
C VAL A 226 -8.78 39.62 0.31
N ASP A 227 -9.38 38.84 1.21
CA ASP A 227 -8.88 37.51 1.57
C ASP A 227 -8.94 36.58 0.34
N ALA A 228 -8.00 36.74 -0.57
CA ALA A 228 -7.79 35.76 -1.62
C ALA A 228 -6.92 34.66 -1.01
N ALA A 229 -7.55 33.62 -0.49
CA ALA A 229 -6.89 32.39 -0.08
C ALA A 229 -6.49 31.56 -1.31
N ASP A 230 -5.82 32.17 -2.28
CA ASP A 230 -5.16 31.47 -3.37
C ASP A 230 -3.74 31.13 -2.92
N MET A 231 -3.59 29.98 -2.26
CA MET A 231 -2.26 29.40 -1.98
C MET A 231 -1.68 28.87 -3.29
N MET A 232 -0.92 29.69 -4.00
CA MET A 232 -0.08 29.21 -5.09
C MET A 232 1.21 28.62 -4.49
N SER A 233 1.33 27.31 -4.48
CA SER A 233 2.60 26.62 -4.20
C SER A 233 3.59 26.95 -5.31
N MET A 234 4.64 27.69 -5.00
CA MET A 234 5.70 28.01 -5.96
C MET A 234 6.92 27.12 -5.67
N VAL A 235 7.35 26.36 -6.69
CA VAL A 235 8.63 25.64 -6.59
C VAL A 235 9.76 26.63 -6.42
N VAL A 236 10.45 26.60 -5.30
CA VAL A 236 11.54 27.53 -5.00
C VAL A 236 12.88 26.97 -5.47
N SER A 237 13.13 25.68 -5.26
CA SER A 237 14.33 25.02 -5.75
C SER A 237 14.20 23.50 -5.73
N PRO A 238 14.76 22.80 -6.76
CA PRO A 238 14.92 21.36 -6.70
C PRO A 238 16.01 20.99 -5.68
N ILE A 239 15.80 19.90 -4.95
CA ILE A 239 16.82 19.26 -4.12
C ILE A 239 17.45 18.15 -4.97
N GLU A 240 18.76 18.21 -5.16
CA GLU A 240 19.45 17.27 -6.05
C GLU A 240 19.48 15.85 -5.47
N ASN A 241 19.08 14.87 -6.28
CA ASN A 241 19.09 13.46 -5.93
C ASN A 241 20.21 12.73 -6.68
N HIS A 242 21.18 12.19 -5.94
CA HIS A 242 22.34 11.47 -6.46
C HIS A 242 22.18 9.94 -6.47
N ALA A 243 20.99 9.41 -6.20
CA ALA A 243 20.75 7.97 -6.26
C ALA A 243 21.06 7.41 -7.67
N GLU A 244 21.61 6.22 -7.72
CA GLU A 244 21.82 5.50 -8.98
C GLU A 244 20.48 5.15 -9.64
N THR A 245 20.50 5.07 -10.97
CA THR A 245 19.33 4.67 -11.77
C THR A 245 19.66 3.40 -12.53
N PRO A 246 18.65 2.60 -12.92
CA PRO A 246 18.88 1.36 -13.66
C PRO A 246 19.41 1.61 -15.09
N GLY A 247 19.40 2.87 -15.59
CA GLY A 247 19.90 3.23 -16.90
C GLY A 247 18.95 2.90 -18.06
N PHE A 248 17.72 2.49 -17.78
CA PHE A 248 16.66 2.22 -18.76
C PHE A 248 15.30 2.75 -18.25
N MET A 249 14.37 2.94 -19.18
CA MET A 249 12.96 3.20 -18.87
C MET A 249 12.13 1.95 -19.17
N PRO A 250 11.22 1.55 -18.28
CA PRO A 250 10.35 0.41 -18.54
C PRO A 250 9.31 0.76 -19.61
N ASN A 251 9.05 -0.19 -20.54
CA ASN A 251 8.07 -0.06 -21.60
C ASN A 251 6.69 -0.50 -21.10
N VAL A 252 6.09 0.32 -20.26
CA VAL A 252 4.81 0.05 -19.58
C VAL A 252 3.64 0.62 -20.38
N ARG A 253 2.53 -0.13 -20.40
CA ARG A 253 1.23 0.32 -20.87
C ARG A 253 0.19 -0.01 -19.82
N PHE A 254 -0.55 1.00 -19.37
CA PHE A 254 -1.67 0.78 -18.46
C PHE A 254 -2.93 0.44 -19.22
N VAL A 255 -3.67 -0.55 -18.72
CA VAL A 255 -4.93 -1.01 -19.30
C VAL A 255 -5.95 -1.33 -18.22
N ARG A 256 -7.21 -1.45 -18.61
CA ARG A 256 -8.28 -2.00 -17.78
C ARG A 256 -8.67 -3.36 -18.33
N LEU A 257 -8.60 -4.41 -17.50
CA LEU A 257 -8.84 -5.79 -17.93
C LEU A 257 -10.18 -6.33 -17.43
N GLY A 258 -10.90 -6.98 -18.35
CA GLY A 258 -12.14 -7.69 -18.05
C GLY A 258 -13.32 -6.79 -17.65
N GLU A 259 -14.44 -7.44 -17.31
CA GLU A 259 -15.67 -6.72 -16.94
C GLU A 259 -15.55 -5.92 -15.65
N ARG A 260 -14.65 -6.34 -14.75
CA ARG A 260 -14.37 -5.63 -13.49
C ARG A 260 -13.46 -4.42 -13.68
N ALA A 261 -13.00 -4.16 -14.91
CA ALA A 261 -12.06 -3.09 -15.22
C ALA A 261 -10.85 -3.10 -14.27
N LEU A 262 -10.18 -4.27 -14.16
CA LEU A 262 -9.00 -4.44 -13.31
C LEU A 262 -7.90 -3.50 -13.80
N TYR A 263 -7.33 -2.71 -12.92
CA TYR A 263 -6.13 -1.95 -13.25
C TYR A 263 -4.98 -2.90 -13.53
N ALA A 264 -4.32 -2.73 -14.66
CA ALA A 264 -3.20 -3.56 -15.04
C ALA A 264 -2.10 -2.76 -15.73
N ALA A 265 -0.86 -3.17 -15.47
CA ALA A 265 0.32 -2.75 -16.19
C ALA A 265 0.79 -3.90 -17.09
N VAL A 266 0.92 -3.62 -18.38
CA VAL A 266 1.49 -4.52 -19.40
C VAL A 266 2.86 -4.00 -19.75
N ILE A 267 3.89 -4.78 -19.46
CA ILE A 267 5.28 -4.45 -19.74
C ILE A 267 5.74 -5.27 -20.95
N LEU A 268 6.16 -4.58 -21.98
CA LEU A 268 6.61 -5.15 -23.26
C LEU A 268 8.14 -5.12 -23.35
N PRO A 269 8.76 -6.00 -24.17
CA PRO A 269 10.19 -5.92 -24.44
C PRO A 269 10.63 -4.51 -24.85
N SER A 270 11.80 -4.10 -24.37
CA SER A 270 12.42 -2.83 -24.77
C SER A 270 12.80 -2.84 -26.25
N ALA A 271 12.96 -1.66 -26.84
CA ALA A 271 13.35 -1.53 -28.26
C ALA A 271 14.67 -2.21 -28.60
N ASP A 272 15.57 -2.33 -27.62
CA ASP A 272 16.90 -2.96 -27.76
C ASP A 272 16.88 -4.46 -27.45
N SER A 273 15.75 -5.01 -27.04
CA SER A 273 15.58 -6.43 -26.76
C SER A 273 15.61 -7.26 -28.03
N ALA A 274 16.15 -8.48 -27.95
CA ALA A 274 16.06 -9.46 -29.06
C ALA A 274 14.61 -9.82 -29.43
N TYR A 275 13.66 -9.52 -28.53
CA TYR A 275 12.23 -9.82 -28.66
C TYR A 275 11.38 -8.59 -29.05
N ALA A 276 12.00 -7.44 -29.32
CA ALA A 276 11.31 -6.18 -29.63
C ALA A 276 10.30 -6.28 -30.79
N HIS A 277 10.53 -7.20 -31.71
CA HIS A 277 9.72 -7.39 -32.91
C HIS A 277 9.09 -8.79 -33.02
N ALA A 278 8.94 -9.48 -31.90
CA ALA A 278 8.27 -10.78 -31.87
C ALA A 278 6.77 -10.63 -32.20
N ASP A 279 6.23 -11.53 -33.04
CA ASP A 279 4.79 -11.54 -33.36
C ASP A 279 3.93 -12.05 -32.25
N GLN A 280 4.47 -12.98 -31.42
CA GLN A 280 3.80 -13.61 -30.29
C GLN A 280 4.81 -13.92 -29.19
N LEU A 281 4.40 -13.71 -27.92
CA LEU A 281 5.23 -13.98 -26.76
C LEU A 281 4.42 -14.68 -25.66
N PRO A 282 5.07 -15.56 -24.86
CA PRO A 282 4.49 -16.08 -23.63
C PRO A 282 4.17 -14.94 -22.66
N VAL A 283 3.25 -15.20 -21.76
CA VAL A 283 2.83 -14.23 -20.73
C VAL A 283 3.43 -14.61 -19.38
N LEU A 284 3.92 -13.63 -18.64
CA LEU A 284 4.31 -13.78 -17.24
C LEU A 284 3.44 -12.88 -16.37
N MET A 285 2.51 -13.48 -15.64
CA MET A 285 1.73 -12.76 -14.63
C MET A 285 2.60 -12.55 -13.38
N LYS A 286 2.71 -11.30 -12.92
CA LYS A 286 3.50 -10.91 -11.74
C LYS A 286 2.74 -9.97 -10.78
N PRO A 287 1.50 -10.25 -10.42
CA PRO A 287 0.82 -9.44 -9.43
C PRO A 287 1.35 -9.75 -8.01
N TYR A 288 1.22 -8.79 -7.11
CA TYR A 288 1.34 -9.06 -5.68
C TYR A 288 0.19 -9.97 -5.23
N GLY A 289 -1.05 -9.56 -5.52
CA GLY A 289 -2.26 -10.33 -5.32
C GLY A 289 -2.70 -10.54 -3.87
N GLY A 290 -1.97 -10.02 -2.89
CA GLY A 290 -2.38 -10.00 -1.49
C GLY A 290 -3.20 -8.75 -1.13
N PRO A 291 -4.05 -8.81 -0.09
CA PRO A 291 -4.81 -7.64 0.36
C PRO A 291 -3.91 -6.56 0.99
N GLY A 292 -4.44 -5.34 0.98
CA GLY A 292 -3.81 -4.18 1.64
C GLY A 292 -2.63 -3.56 0.87
N PHE A 293 -2.33 -4.04 -0.35
CA PHE A 293 -1.26 -3.50 -1.18
C PHE A 293 -1.73 -3.32 -2.63
N GLN A 294 -1.17 -2.33 -3.32
CA GLN A 294 -1.42 -2.02 -4.72
C GLN A 294 -0.10 -2.00 -5.48
N GLN A 295 -0.04 -2.62 -6.65
CA GLN A 295 1.17 -2.70 -7.46
C GLN A 295 1.08 -1.92 -8.77
N VAL A 296 -0.13 -1.70 -9.29
CA VAL A 296 -0.34 -0.92 -10.52
C VAL A 296 -0.44 0.56 -10.16
N VAL A 297 0.69 1.24 -10.24
CA VAL A 297 0.85 2.65 -9.82
C VAL A 297 1.63 3.46 -10.84
N GLU A 298 1.43 4.78 -10.87
CA GLU A 298 2.15 5.73 -11.74
C GLU A 298 3.57 6.02 -11.21
N SER A 299 4.41 4.97 -11.12
CA SER A 299 5.79 5.09 -10.66
C SER A 299 6.67 4.06 -11.34
N GLN A 300 7.60 4.52 -12.19
CA GLN A 300 8.40 3.61 -13.02
C GLN A 300 9.23 2.58 -12.24
N SER A 301 9.60 2.89 -11.01
CA SER A 301 10.42 1.98 -10.19
C SER A 301 9.73 0.65 -9.86
N PHE A 302 8.41 0.62 -9.88
CA PHE A 302 7.63 -0.60 -9.68
C PHE A 302 7.79 -1.62 -10.83
N TYR A 303 8.28 -1.16 -11.99
CA TYR A 303 8.34 -1.99 -13.21
C TYR A 303 9.75 -2.33 -13.65
N TRP A 304 10.81 -1.97 -12.91
CA TRP A 304 12.19 -2.27 -13.30
C TRP A 304 12.49 -3.77 -13.38
N ASP A 305 12.04 -4.53 -12.39
CA ASP A 305 12.15 -5.99 -12.41
C ASP A 305 11.29 -6.61 -13.53
N ALA A 306 10.07 -6.11 -13.72
CA ALA A 306 9.18 -6.56 -14.77
C ALA A 306 9.76 -6.29 -16.18
N GLN A 307 10.48 -5.17 -16.37
CA GLN A 307 11.18 -4.88 -17.64
C GLN A 307 12.28 -5.88 -17.92
N TRP A 308 13.05 -6.28 -16.90
CA TRP A 308 14.06 -7.32 -17.07
C TRP A 308 13.43 -8.63 -17.57
N TRP A 309 12.27 -9.02 -17.00
CA TRP A 309 11.53 -10.19 -17.46
C TRP A 309 10.98 -10.04 -18.87
N ALA A 310 10.47 -8.87 -19.23
CA ALA A 310 9.99 -8.61 -20.58
C ALA A 310 11.12 -8.76 -21.61
N ASP A 311 12.33 -8.32 -21.29
CA ASP A 311 13.51 -8.45 -22.14
C ASP A 311 14.06 -9.89 -22.21
N GLN A 312 13.56 -10.81 -21.38
CA GLN A 312 13.78 -12.27 -21.54
C GLN A 312 12.77 -12.92 -22.50
N GLY A 313 11.86 -12.15 -23.11
CA GLY A 313 10.92 -12.64 -24.11
C GLY A 313 9.52 -12.95 -23.58
N TYR A 314 9.03 -12.17 -22.62
CA TYR A 314 7.68 -12.27 -22.09
C TYR A 314 6.88 -10.99 -22.33
N ILE A 315 5.57 -11.10 -22.43
CA ILE A 315 4.65 -10.04 -22.04
C ILE A 315 4.48 -10.16 -20.53
N VAL A 316 4.95 -9.19 -19.76
CA VAL A 316 4.80 -9.22 -18.31
C VAL A 316 3.55 -8.42 -17.93
N VAL A 317 2.71 -8.99 -17.08
CA VAL A 317 1.44 -8.38 -16.66
C VAL A 317 1.35 -8.36 -15.15
N THR A 318 1.09 -7.18 -14.61
CA THR A 318 0.66 -6.99 -13.22
C THR A 318 -0.78 -6.52 -13.25
N ALA A 319 -1.68 -7.21 -12.54
CA ALA A 319 -3.09 -6.82 -12.44
C ALA A 319 -3.53 -6.78 -10.98
N ASP A 320 -4.06 -5.63 -10.55
CA ASP A 320 -4.61 -5.44 -9.21
C ASP A 320 -6.06 -5.88 -9.17
N GLY A 321 -6.31 -6.99 -8.47
CA GLY A 321 -7.64 -7.57 -8.26
C GLY A 321 -8.31 -7.05 -6.99
N ARG A 322 -9.47 -7.62 -6.67
CA ARG A 322 -10.18 -7.33 -5.42
C ARG A 322 -9.32 -7.63 -4.19
N GLY A 323 -9.45 -6.79 -3.18
CA GLY A 323 -8.60 -6.80 -1.98
C GLY A 323 -7.40 -5.87 -2.06
N THR A 324 -7.01 -5.38 -3.26
CA THR A 324 -5.99 -4.35 -3.40
C THR A 324 -6.56 -2.97 -3.05
N THR A 325 -5.73 -2.07 -2.54
CA THR A 325 -6.16 -0.74 -2.09
C THR A 325 -6.40 0.24 -3.24
N GLY A 326 -7.07 1.36 -2.96
CA GLY A 326 -7.19 2.51 -3.87
C GLY A 326 -8.51 2.59 -4.65
N ARG A 327 -9.37 1.57 -4.58
CA ARG A 327 -10.66 1.53 -5.29
C ARG A 327 -11.89 1.62 -4.37
N GLY A 328 -11.67 1.95 -3.12
CA GLY A 328 -12.70 2.09 -2.11
C GLY A 328 -12.88 0.88 -1.19
N PRO A 329 -13.51 1.10 -0.02
CA PRO A 329 -13.61 0.08 1.02
C PRO A 329 -14.42 -1.17 0.62
N LYS A 330 -15.37 -1.09 -0.33
CA LYS A 330 -16.09 -2.28 -0.82
C LYS A 330 -15.20 -3.18 -1.67
N TRP A 331 -14.32 -2.58 -2.47
CA TRP A 331 -13.34 -3.32 -3.28
C TRP A 331 -12.35 -4.07 -2.39
N ASP A 332 -11.84 -3.41 -1.37
CA ASP A 332 -10.89 -3.97 -0.43
C ASP A 332 -11.51 -5.15 0.32
N ARG A 333 -12.77 -5.01 0.77
CA ARG A 333 -13.49 -6.01 1.57
C ARG A 333 -14.10 -7.15 0.77
N ALA A 334 -14.07 -7.11 -0.56
CA ALA A 334 -14.60 -8.17 -1.41
C ALA A 334 -13.95 -9.55 -1.18
N ILE A 335 -12.77 -9.57 -0.55
CA ILE A 335 -12.02 -10.79 -0.22
C ILE A 335 -12.32 -11.34 1.18
N TYR A 336 -13.15 -10.65 1.98
CA TYR A 336 -13.42 -11.05 3.37
C TYR A 336 -13.86 -12.51 3.45
N GLU A 337 -13.19 -13.29 4.29
CA GLU A 337 -13.33 -14.73 4.47
C GLU A 337 -13.08 -15.59 3.20
N ASN A 338 -12.73 -15.00 2.05
CA ASN A 338 -12.57 -15.70 0.78
C ASN A 338 -11.42 -15.15 -0.08
N MET A 339 -10.24 -14.99 0.51
CA MET A 339 -9.06 -14.48 -0.22
C MET A 339 -8.67 -15.38 -1.39
N LYS A 340 -8.69 -16.71 -1.20
CA LYS A 340 -8.22 -17.69 -2.17
C LYS A 340 -8.98 -17.64 -3.50
N ALA A 341 -10.31 -17.74 -3.46
CA ALA A 341 -11.11 -17.84 -4.67
C ALA A 341 -11.24 -16.50 -5.39
N VAL A 342 -11.47 -15.41 -4.65
CA VAL A 342 -11.70 -14.07 -5.22
C VAL A 342 -10.45 -13.55 -5.93
N THR A 343 -9.27 -13.70 -5.32
CA THR A 343 -8.02 -13.22 -5.93
C THR A 343 -7.64 -14.01 -7.17
N LEU A 344 -7.84 -15.34 -7.16
CA LEU A 344 -7.56 -16.17 -8.33
C LEU A 344 -8.52 -15.89 -9.50
N GLU A 345 -9.81 -15.70 -9.21
CA GLU A 345 -10.81 -15.36 -10.23
C GLU A 345 -10.40 -14.10 -11.00
N ASP A 346 -9.97 -13.05 -10.31
CA ASP A 346 -9.54 -11.81 -10.95
C ASP A 346 -8.29 -12.00 -11.82
N GLN A 347 -7.34 -12.83 -11.41
CA GLN A 347 -6.16 -13.12 -12.23
C GLN A 347 -6.48 -13.95 -13.46
N VAL A 348 -7.41 -14.89 -13.38
CA VAL A 348 -7.91 -15.65 -14.53
C VAL A 348 -8.63 -14.73 -15.51
N ASP A 349 -9.50 -13.85 -15.01
CA ASP A 349 -10.19 -12.85 -15.84
C ASP A 349 -9.20 -11.91 -16.55
N ALA A 350 -8.15 -11.48 -15.84
CA ALA A 350 -7.09 -10.64 -16.41
C ALA A 350 -6.37 -11.34 -17.59
N VAL A 351 -6.03 -12.62 -17.43
CA VAL A 351 -5.41 -13.41 -18.51
C VAL A 351 -6.32 -13.50 -19.73
N HIS A 352 -7.60 -13.82 -19.52
CA HIS A 352 -8.54 -13.98 -20.63
C HIS A 352 -8.84 -12.65 -21.36
N ALA A 353 -8.81 -11.52 -20.66
CA ALA A 353 -9.05 -10.20 -21.25
C ALA A 353 -7.81 -9.60 -21.95
N LEU A 354 -6.61 -10.14 -21.71
CA LEU A 354 -5.35 -9.57 -22.20
C LEU A 354 -5.25 -9.45 -23.72
N PRO A 355 -5.68 -10.45 -24.55
CA PRO A 355 -5.59 -10.34 -26.01
C PRO A 355 -6.34 -9.14 -26.58
N ASP A 356 -7.56 -8.91 -26.11
CA ASP A 356 -8.39 -7.80 -26.57
C ASP A 356 -7.83 -6.45 -26.11
N ALA A 357 -7.30 -6.38 -24.90
CA ALA A 357 -6.66 -5.16 -24.37
C ALA A 357 -5.41 -4.78 -25.19
N ILE A 358 -4.54 -5.75 -25.50
CA ILE A 358 -3.34 -5.49 -26.34
C ILE A 358 -3.75 -5.10 -27.78
N ALA A 359 -4.77 -5.74 -28.34
CA ALA A 359 -5.27 -5.38 -29.68
C ALA A 359 -5.84 -3.95 -29.71
N SER A 360 -6.56 -3.53 -28.67
CA SER A 360 -7.07 -2.17 -28.52
C SER A 360 -5.93 -1.15 -28.41
N LEU A 361 -4.95 -1.41 -27.56
CA LEU A 361 -3.75 -0.56 -27.42
C LEU A 361 -2.99 -0.40 -28.74
N ALA A 362 -2.81 -1.50 -29.48
CA ALA A 362 -2.15 -1.46 -30.78
C ALA A 362 -2.93 -0.61 -31.80
N ALA A 363 -4.26 -0.69 -31.79
CA ALA A 363 -5.13 0.11 -32.65
C ALA A 363 -5.11 1.61 -32.27
N GLU A 364 -5.13 1.93 -31.00
CA GLU A 364 -5.13 3.30 -30.47
C GLU A 364 -3.79 4.01 -30.70
N THR A 365 -2.68 3.31 -30.48
CA THR A 365 -1.33 3.87 -30.57
C THR A 365 -0.75 3.79 -32.00
N GLY A 366 -1.30 2.94 -32.87
CA GLY A 366 -0.73 2.62 -34.16
C GLY A 366 0.60 1.85 -34.11
N VAL A 367 0.97 1.34 -32.90
CA VAL A 367 2.20 0.58 -32.67
C VAL A 367 1.89 -0.90 -32.71
N SER A 368 2.68 -1.68 -33.49
CA SER A 368 2.57 -3.14 -33.49
C SER A 368 3.02 -3.70 -32.14
N MET A 369 2.20 -4.56 -31.54
CA MET A 369 2.49 -5.23 -30.27
C MET A 369 2.45 -6.75 -30.45
N PRO A 370 3.27 -7.51 -29.70
CA PRO A 370 3.22 -8.97 -29.71
C PRO A 370 1.88 -9.48 -29.20
N LYS A 371 1.36 -10.54 -29.82
CA LYS A 371 0.18 -11.23 -29.31
C LYS A 371 0.54 -12.06 -28.09
N PRO A 372 -0.32 -12.09 -27.04
CA PRO A 372 -0.12 -13.00 -25.93
C PRO A 372 -0.35 -14.46 -26.36
N ASP A 373 0.55 -15.35 -25.95
CA ASP A 373 0.40 -16.80 -26.09
C ASP A 373 -0.28 -17.34 -24.81
N LEU A 374 -1.59 -17.53 -24.86
CA LEU A 374 -2.36 -17.99 -23.71
C LEU A 374 -2.15 -19.47 -23.37
N ASP A 375 -1.52 -20.26 -24.24
CA ASP A 375 -1.10 -21.63 -23.93
C ASP A 375 0.19 -21.65 -23.08
N LYS A 376 0.88 -20.51 -23.00
CA LYS A 376 2.16 -20.30 -22.32
C LYS A 376 2.10 -19.18 -21.28
N VAL A 377 1.14 -19.23 -20.38
CA VAL A 377 1.01 -18.27 -19.28
C VAL A 377 1.73 -18.81 -18.04
N ALA A 378 2.80 -18.14 -17.62
CA ALA A 378 3.50 -18.39 -16.38
C ALA A 378 3.01 -17.45 -15.28
N TYR A 379 3.19 -17.87 -14.04
CA TYR A 379 2.84 -17.06 -12.88
C TYR A 379 4.05 -16.93 -11.92
N GLY A 380 4.42 -15.69 -11.57
CA GLY A 380 5.49 -15.40 -10.60
C GLY A 380 4.95 -14.52 -9.47
N GLY A 381 5.19 -14.91 -8.21
CA GLY A 381 4.78 -14.17 -7.03
C GLY A 381 3.96 -14.98 -6.02
N PHE A 382 3.27 -14.28 -5.14
CA PHE A 382 2.53 -14.84 -3.99
C PHE A 382 1.46 -15.88 -4.37
N LEU A 383 0.62 -15.59 -5.37
CA LEU A 383 -0.49 -16.47 -5.79
C LEU A 383 -0.05 -17.61 -6.73
N SER A 384 1.24 -17.71 -7.06
CA SER A 384 1.74 -18.62 -8.11
C SER A 384 1.40 -20.09 -7.87
N ALA A 385 1.56 -20.57 -6.63
CA ALA A 385 1.24 -21.95 -6.29
C ALA A 385 -0.28 -22.21 -6.41
N LEU A 386 -1.12 -21.28 -5.95
CA LEU A 386 -2.57 -21.37 -6.08
C LEU A 386 -3.00 -21.42 -7.56
N ALA A 387 -2.39 -20.59 -8.41
CA ALA A 387 -2.73 -20.49 -9.83
C ALA A 387 -2.61 -21.85 -10.55
N VAL A 388 -1.51 -22.57 -10.38
CA VAL A 388 -1.30 -23.88 -11.03
C VAL A 388 -2.02 -25.04 -10.35
N LEU A 389 -2.49 -24.86 -9.12
CA LEU A 389 -3.30 -25.86 -8.41
C LEU A 389 -4.77 -25.77 -8.81
N ASP A 390 -5.34 -24.57 -8.82
CA ASP A 390 -6.80 -24.38 -8.96
C ASP A 390 -7.22 -23.86 -10.34
N ALA A 391 -6.28 -23.30 -11.14
CA ALA A 391 -6.56 -22.83 -12.50
C ALA A 391 -5.51 -23.32 -13.54
N PRO A 392 -5.24 -24.66 -13.62
CA PRO A 392 -4.22 -25.20 -14.52
C PRO A 392 -4.52 -25.01 -16.02
N ASP A 393 -5.75 -24.67 -16.38
CA ASP A 393 -6.14 -24.37 -17.76
C ASP A 393 -5.74 -22.94 -18.19
N ALA A 394 -5.65 -22.03 -17.22
CA ALA A 394 -5.19 -20.65 -17.45
C ALA A 394 -3.68 -20.49 -17.27
N PHE A 395 -3.04 -21.30 -16.41
CA PHE A 395 -1.63 -21.16 -16.07
C PHE A 395 -0.83 -22.43 -16.36
N ALA A 396 0.18 -22.29 -17.21
CA ALA A 396 0.99 -23.39 -17.72
C ALA A 396 2.16 -23.75 -16.78
N ALA A 397 2.69 -22.80 -16.00
CA ALA A 397 3.80 -23.01 -15.08
C ALA A 397 3.81 -21.93 -13.97
N ALA A 398 4.48 -22.21 -12.83
CA ALA A 398 4.61 -21.22 -11.76
C ALA A 398 5.94 -21.30 -11.01
N CYS A 399 6.43 -20.11 -10.59
CA CYS A 399 7.50 -19.93 -9.62
C CYS A 399 6.92 -19.22 -8.38
N ALA A 400 6.79 -19.93 -7.28
CA ALA A 400 6.23 -19.42 -6.03
C ALA A 400 7.34 -19.06 -5.04
N GLY A 401 7.57 -17.77 -4.83
CA GLY A 401 8.51 -17.24 -3.84
C GLY A 401 7.82 -17.05 -2.50
N ALA A 402 8.30 -17.71 -1.46
CA ALA A 402 7.80 -17.63 -0.08
C ALA A 402 6.25 -17.63 0.01
N PRO A 403 5.54 -18.59 -0.63
CA PRO A 403 4.08 -18.55 -0.67
C PRO A 403 3.48 -18.86 0.70
N PRO A 404 2.54 -18.06 1.24
CA PRO A 404 1.72 -18.46 2.38
C PRO A 404 0.68 -19.49 1.90
N THR A 405 0.91 -20.73 2.25
CA THR A 405 0.11 -21.89 1.81
C THR A 405 -0.91 -22.34 2.85
N ASP A 406 -0.69 -21.95 4.08
CA ASP A 406 -1.52 -22.22 5.24
C ASP A 406 -1.57 -20.98 6.13
N TRP A 407 -2.69 -20.29 6.14
CA TRP A 407 -2.85 -19.05 6.86
C TRP A 407 -2.76 -19.16 8.39
N THR A 408 -2.83 -20.38 8.94
CA THR A 408 -2.58 -20.62 10.37
C THR A 408 -1.10 -20.45 10.76
N LEU A 409 -0.21 -20.30 9.77
CA LEU A 409 1.23 -20.08 9.93
C LEU A 409 1.65 -18.63 9.73
N TYR A 410 0.69 -17.74 9.49
CA TYR A 410 0.97 -16.33 9.27
C TYR A 410 0.57 -15.48 10.48
N ASP A 411 0.99 -14.22 10.49
CA ASP A 411 0.69 -13.25 11.53
C ASP A 411 -0.83 -13.09 11.75
N THR A 412 -1.23 -13.15 13.03
CA THR A 412 -2.64 -13.13 13.42
C THR A 412 -3.30 -11.78 13.22
N HIS A 413 -2.58 -10.67 13.38
CA HIS A 413 -3.14 -9.34 13.14
C HIS A 413 -3.59 -9.17 11.68
N TYR A 414 -2.82 -9.74 10.73
CA TYR A 414 -3.17 -9.76 9.31
C TYR A 414 -4.27 -10.77 9.00
N THR A 415 -4.08 -12.04 9.41
CA THR A 415 -5.01 -13.10 9.00
C THR A 415 -6.37 -13.00 9.63
N GLU A 416 -6.46 -12.63 10.91
CA GLU A 416 -7.75 -12.51 11.60
C GLU A 416 -8.58 -11.33 11.08
N ARG A 417 -7.94 -10.28 10.60
CA ARG A 417 -8.60 -9.17 9.90
C ARG A 417 -9.38 -9.65 8.67
N TYR A 418 -8.73 -10.49 7.84
CA TYR A 418 -9.31 -10.91 6.55
C TYR A 418 -10.10 -12.22 6.62
N LEU A 419 -9.78 -13.10 7.55
CA LEU A 419 -10.36 -14.45 7.63
C LEU A 419 -11.19 -14.69 8.88
N GLY A 420 -11.23 -13.74 9.82
CA GLY A 420 -11.92 -13.93 11.09
C GLY A 420 -11.28 -15.00 11.98
N LEU A 421 -12.08 -15.62 12.85
CA LEU A 421 -11.61 -16.62 13.84
C LEU A 421 -12.10 -18.05 13.56
N ASP A 422 -12.93 -18.27 12.55
CA ASP A 422 -13.46 -19.61 12.25
C ASP A 422 -12.40 -20.48 11.59
N PRO A 423 -11.96 -21.61 12.21
CA PRO A 423 -10.99 -22.51 11.62
C PRO A 423 -11.38 -23.03 10.23
N ALA A 424 -12.67 -23.18 9.94
CA ALA A 424 -13.15 -23.63 8.64
C ALA A 424 -12.86 -22.61 7.53
N THR A 425 -12.81 -21.32 7.87
CA THR A 425 -12.39 -20.25 6.95
C THR A 425 -10.92 -20.37 6.58
N TYR A 426 -10.06 -20.65 7.56
CA TYR A 426 -8.64 -20.89 7.31
C TYR A 426 -8.41 -22.14 6.43
N GLU A 427 -9.13 -23.22 6.71
CA GLU A 427 -9.04 -24.45 5.89
C GLU A 427 -9.46 -24.19 4.43
N ARG A 428 -10.56 -23.46 4.20
CA ARG A 428 -11.02 -23.11 2.84
C ARG A 428 -10.00 -22.26 2.07
N ASN A 429 -9.28 -21.39 2.75
CA ASN A 429 -8.29 -20.49 2.16
C ASN A 429 -6.87 -21.09 2.10
N SER A 430 -6.61 -22.24 2.72
CA SER A 430 -5.35 -22.98 2.59
C SER A 430 -5.27 -23.69 1.24
N ILE A 431 -4.06 -23.80 0.69
CA ILE A 431 -3.80 -24.53 -0.57
C ILE A 431 -3.11 -25.87 -0.36
N VAL A 432 -2.78 -26.24 0.87
CA VAL A 432 -2.06 -27.49 1.16
C VAL A 432 -2.90 -28.72 0.79
N ALA A 433 -4.22 -28.67 1.04
CA ALA A 433 -5.15 -29.75 0.69
C ALA A 433 -5.33 -29.91 -0.83
N ASP A 434 -5.01 -28.90 -1.62
CA ASP A 434 -5.12 -28.90 -3.09
C ASP A 434 -3.92 -29.54 -3.78
N ALA A 435 -2.88 -29.94 -3.05
CA ALA A 435 -1.68 -30.57 -3.59
C ALA A 435 -1.95 -31.70 -4.61
N PRO A 436 -2.97 -32.60 -4.43
CA PRO A 436 -3.29 -33.62 -5.42
C PRO A 436 -3.70 -33.09 -6.80
N LYS A 437 -4.15 -31.82 -6.89
CA LYS A 437 -4.59 -31.21 -8.15
C LYS A 437 -3.41 -30.82 -9.06
N LEU A 438 -2.18 -30.69 -8.54
CA LEU A 438 -1.05 -30.22 -9.32
C LEU A 438 -0.83 -31.06 -10.57
N SER A 439 -0.95 -30.40 -11.72
CA SER A 439 -0.72 -31.00 -13.05
C SER A 439 0.31 -30.20 -13.88
N ARG A 440 0.70 -29.02 -13.43
CA ARG A 440 1.60 -28.11 -14.11
C ARG A 440 2.96 -28.00 -13.40
N PRO A 441 4.05 -27.64 -14.09
CA PRO A 441 5.34 -27.38 -13.47
C PRO A 441 5.24 -26.32 -12.36
N LEU A 442 5.78 -26.62 -11.18
CA LEU A 442 5.84 -25.73 -10.03
C LEU A 442 7.23 -25.71 -9.43
N MET A 443 7.81 -24.52 -9.26
CA MET A 443 9.00 -24.28 -8.45
C MET A 443 8.59 -23.51 -7.18
N LEU A 444 8.92 -24.08 -6.02
CA LEU A 444 8.84 -23.42 -4.72
C LEU A 444 10.21 -22.85 -4.37
N ILE A 445 10.27 -21.59 -3.96
CA ILE A 445 11.49 -20.89 -3.55
C ILE A 445 11.25 -20.33 -2.15
N HIS A 446 12.16 -20.58 -1.19
CA HIS A 446 11.95 -20.08 0.17
C HIS A 446 13.26 -19.92 0.95
N GLY A 447 13.42 -18.80 1.64
CA GLY A 447 14.51 -18.56 2.59
C GLY A 447 14.31 -19.37 3.88
N PHE A 448 15.38 -20.05 4.35
CA PHE A 448 15.30 -20.77 5.62
C PHE A 448 15.19 -19.86 6.85
N ALA A 449 15.66 -18.63 6.74
CA ALA A 449 15.61 -17.63 7.80
C ALA A 449 14.46 -16.62 7.59
N ASP A 450 13.45 -16.99 6.80
CA ASP A 450 12.27 -16.13 6.56
C ASP A 450 11.48 -15.93 7.86
N ASP A 451 11.49 -14.69 8.34
CA ASP A 451 10.86 -14.23 9.58
C ASP A 451 9.50 -13.58 9.36
N ASN A 452 9.10 -13.42 8.09
CA ASN A 452 7.78 -12.93 7.69
C ASN A 452 6.84 -14.10 7.32
N VAL A 453 7.12 -14.78 6.21
CA VAL A 453 6.41 -16.02 5.84
C VAL A 453 7.25 -17.22 6.22
N THR A 454 6.91 -17.88 7.30
CA THR A 454 7.72 -19.00 7.80
C THR A 454 7.90 -20.09 6.74
N ILE A 455 9.10 -20.67 6.63
CA ILE A 455 9.41 -21.75 5.67
C ILE A 455 8.48 -22.96 5.83
N ALA A 456 7.84 -23.12 6.99
CA ALA A 456 6.85 -24.17 7.24
C ALA A 456 5.74 -24.21 6.19
N ASN A 457 5.37 -23.04 5.63
CA ASN A 457 4.42 -22.94 4.53
C ASN A 457 4.85 -23.79 3.33
N SER A 458 6.04 -23.54 2.77
CA SER A 458 6.56 -24.30 1.62
C SER A 458 6.84 -25.76 1.98
N LEU A 459 7.30 -26.07 3.18
CA LEU A 459 7.55 -27.43 3.61
C LEU A 459 6.26 -28.26 3.71
N ARG A 460 5.16 -27.69 4.25
CA ARG A 460 3.85 -28.37 4.32
C ARG A 460 3.30 -28.65 2.92
N LEU A 461 3.34 -27.66 2.02
CA LEU A 461 2.89 -27.86 0.64
C LEU A 461 3.75 -28.90 -0.07
N SER A 462 5.08 -28.82 0.02
CA SER A 462 6.01 -29.78 -0.60
C SER A 462 5.77 -31.20 -0.08
N GLN A 463 5.55 -31.38 1.22
CA GLN A 463 5.21 -32.67 1.82
C GLN A 463 3.89 -33.22 1.26
N ALA A 464 2.86 -32.38 1.14
CA ALA A 464 1.56 -32.78 0.58
C ALA A 464 1.67 -33.16 -0.90
N LEU A 465 2.46 -32.42 -1.69
CA LEU A 465 2.75 -32.72 -3.09
C LEU A 465 3.48 -34.06 -3.24
N MET A 466 4.48 -34.32 -2.40
CA MET A 466 5.20 -35.62 -2.37
C MET A 466 4.25 -36.77 -2.01
N ALA A 467 3.39 -36.59 -1.00
CA ALA A 467 2.43 -37.60 -0.59
C ALA A 467 1.40 -37.89 -1.71
N ALA A 468 1.05 -36.90 -2.51
CA ALA A 468 0.17 -37.03 -3.66
C ALA A 468 0.89 -37.51 -4.94
N GLY A 469 2.20 -37.77 -4.90
CA GLY A 469 3.00 -38.19 -6.06
C GLY A 469 3.13 -37.09 -7.13
N ARG A 470 3.07 -35.80 -6.74
CA ARG A 470 3.15 -34.66 -7.65
C ARG A 470 4.57 -34.14 -7.77
N LYS A 471 5.10 -34.13 -9.01
CA LYS A 471 6.44 -33.61 -9.30
C LYS A 471 6.47 -32.10 -9.11
N HIS A 472 7.44 -31.59 -8.35
CA HIS A 472 7.70 -30.17 -8.18
C HIS A 472 9.19 -29.95 -7.93
N THR A 473 9.65 -28.72 -8.05
CA THR A 473 10.99 -28.29 -7.67
C THR A 473 10.90 -27.48 -6.37
N PHE A 474 11.79 -27.73 -5.43
CA PHE A 474 11.93 -26.92 -4.23
C PHE A 474 13.36 -26.37 -4.15
N LEU A 475 13.48 -25.04 -4.16
CA LEU A 475 14.75 -24.31 -4.05
C LEU A 475 14.81 -23.63 -2.67
N PRO A 476 15.41 -24.28 -1.67
CA PRO A 476 15.61 -23.67 -0.36
C PRO A 476 16.83 -22.75 -0.39
N LEU A 477 16.71 -21.55 0.20
CA LEU A 477 17.78 -20.55 0.26
C LEU A 477 18.32 -20.47 1.69
N ASN A 478 19.51 -21.06 1.90
CA ASN A 478 20.13 -21.08 3.23
C ASN A 478 20.63 -19.68 3.64
N GLY A 479 20.29 -19.26 4.86
CA GLY A 479 20.71 -17.97 5.41
C GLY A 479 20.00 -16.75 4.82
N ILE A 480 19.01 -16.95 3.96
CA ILE A 480 18.21 -15.88 3.36
C ILE A 480 16.90 -15.72 4.13
N THR A 481 16.52 -14.48 4.39
CA THR A 481 15.24 -14.06 5.00
C THR A 481 14.14 -13.98 3.92
N HIS A 482 13.08 -13.21 4.15
CA HIS A 482 12.00 -13.03 3.18
C HIS A 482 12.50 -12.43 1.86
N MET A 483 13.45 -11.49 1.91
CA MET A 483 14.09 -10.88 0.74
C MET A 483 15.61 -11.07 0.85
N THR A 484 16.28 -11.37 -0.28
CA THR A 484 17.74 -11.42 -0.29
C THR A 484 18.35 -10.04 -0.55
N ASN A 485 19.33 -9.66 0.26
CA ASN A 485 20.17 -8.47 0.05
C ASN A 485 21.53 -8.83 -0.60
N ASP A 486 21.78 -10.10 -0.89
CA ASP A 486 22.99 -10.54 -1.59
C ASP A 486 22.79 -10.44 -3.10
N GLU A 487 23.54 -9.57 -3.75
CA GLU A 487 23.46 -9.34 -5.20
C GLU A 487 23.68 -10.60 -6.02
N THR A 488 24.63 -11.45 -5.62
CA THR A 488 24.94 -12.70 -6.32
C THR A 488 23.79 -13.69 -6.23
N VAL A 489 23.19 -13.81 -5.05
CA VAL A 489 22.03 -14.68 -4.83
C VAL A 489 20.82 -14.14 -5.60
N ALA A 490 20.54 -12.86 -5.53
CA ALA A 490 19.41 -12.21 -6.24
C ALA A 490 19.52 -12.43 -7.75
N ARG A 491 20.70 -12.15 -8.33
CA ARG A 491 20.97 -12.35 -9.78
C ARG A 491 20.79 -13.81 -10.19
N ASN A 492 21.41 -14.75 -9.45
CA ASN A 492 21.35 -16.16 -9.80
C ASN A 492 19.95 -16.73 -9.62
N LEU A 493 19.19 -16.24 -8.64
CA LEU A 493 17.80 -16.62 -8.43
C LEU A 493 16.92 -16.24 -9.62
N LEU A 494 17.07 -15.04 -10.16
CA LEU A 494 16.39 -14.62 -11.40
C LEU A 494 16.73 -15.54 -12.58
N LEU A 495 18.00 -15.87 -12.76
CA LEU A 495 18.44 -16.77 -13.85
C LEU A 495 17.87 -18.20 -13.70
N LEU A 496 17.85 -18.74 -12.47
CA LEU A 496 17.27 -20.07 -12.19
C LEU A 496 15.76 -20.09 -12.46
N GLN A 497 15.03 -19.05 -12.08
CA GLN A 497 13.60 -18.92 -12.37
C GLN A 497 13.36 -18.82 -13.87
N ARG A 498 14.15 -17.97 -14.58
CA ARG A 498 14.08 -17.85 -16.06
C ARG A 498 14.26 -19.20 -16.74
N ASP A 499 15.32 -19.92 -16.40
CA ASP A 499 15.64 -21.21 -17.03
C ASP A 499 14.54 -22.24 -16.72
N PHE A 500 14.04 -22.29 -15.50
CA PHE A 500 12.90 -23.16 -15.13
C PHE A 500 11.65 -22.83 -15.96
N LEU A 501 11.29 -21.55 -16.09
CA LEU A 501 10.09 -21.15 -16.84
C LEU A 501 10.29 -21.40 -18.36
N ALA A 502 11.48 -21.17 -18.89
CA ALA A 502 11.78 -21.45 -20.31
C ALA A 502 11.61 -22.95 -20.60
N ASP A 503 12.13 -23.83 -19.74
CA ASP A 503 11.97 -25.28 -19.88
C ASP A 503 10.50 -25.73 -19.71
N ALA A 504 9.77 -25.10 -18.80
CA ALA A 504 8.39 -25.45 -18.50
C ALA A 504 7.39 -25.03 -19.59
N LEU A 505 7.71 -23.98 -20.37
CA LEU A 505 6.88 -23.43 -21.45
C LEU A 505 7.35 -23.85 -22.86
N ALA A 506 8.41 -24.66 -22.97
CA ALA A 506 8.98 -25.13 -24.26
C ALA A 506 8.00 -26.04 -25.10
#